data_7921228c95fb0fd5605283ec44510d9f
#
_entry.id   7921228c95fb0fd5605283ec44510d9f
#
_cell.length_a   1.000
_cell.length_b   1.000
_cell.length_c   1.000
_cell.angle_alpha   90.00
_cell.angle_beta   90.00
_cell.angle_gamma   90.00
#
_symmetry.space_group_name_H-M   'P 1'
#
loop_
_entity.id
_entity.type
_entity.pdbx_description
1 polymer ?
#
loop_
_entity_poly.entity_id
_entity_poly.type
_entity_poly.pdbx_seq_one_letter_code
_entity_poly.pdbx_strand_id
1 'polypeptide(L)'
;PRLVSSAASDVYKRQPVSLLKQGSSLSTSKKLLQETAKDLTQLLNEHGVEAELTNVVPGPTVTRYEIELAPGVKVSKVTSLSHDIAYALATPDVRLLAPIPGRSAIGIEIPNRQRKLVSLGDVLSSSEATKLTHPLNVGLGLDIAGKPRLLNLSELPHVLIAGQTGAGKSSCINSIVTSLLIRTNPDDVKMVMVDPKRVELGQYNDVPHLLTKVITNPKKAVDALSWAVAEMDRRYDLLADGQ
;
A
#
# COMPACT_ATOMS: atom_id res chain seq x y z
N PRO A 1 -34.46 -7.89 -2.97
CA PRO A 1 -33.63 -7.27 -1.95
C PRO A 1 -34.12 -5.84 -1.79
N ARG A 2 -34.65 -5.50 -0.62
CA ARG A 2 -35.04 -4.14 -0.33
C ARG A 2 -33.77 -3.29 -0.38
N LEU A 3 -33.70 -2.35 -1.32
CA LEU A 3 -32.77 -1.24 -1.31
C LEU A 3 -32.84 -0.59 0.08
N VAL A 4 -31.70 -0.47 0.75
CA VAL A 4 -31.61 0.27 2.00
C VAL A 4 -32.20 1.65 1.74
N SER A 5 -33.22 1.99 2.50
CA SER A 5 -34.01 3.21 2.33
C SER A 5 -33.12 4.44 2.28
N SER A 6 -33.44 5.39 1.39
CA SER A 6 -32.82 6.72 1.30
C SER A 6 -32.78 7.48 2.63
N ALA A 7 -33.62 7.13 3.59
CA ALA A 7 -33.64 7.66 4.93
C ALA A 7 -32.36 7.37 5.77
N ALA A 8 -31.55 6.37 5.38
CA ALA A 8 -30.29 6.08 6.07
C ALA A 8 -29.15 7.01 5.61
N SER A 9 -29.23 7.59 4.41
CA SER A 9 -28.21 8.48 3.86
C SER A 9 -28.26 9.88 4.47
N ASP A 10 -29.45 10.38 4.79
CA ASP A 10 -29.63 11.72 5.33
C ASP A 10 -29.07 11.89 6.76
N VAL A 11 -28.80 10.78 7.45
CA VAL A 11 -28.31 10.75 8.84
C VAL A 11 -26.82 10.37 8.93
N TYR A 12 -26.22 9.82 7.87
CA TYR A 12 -24.83 9.40 7.91
C TYR A 12 -23.87 10.58 7.90
N LYS A 13 -23.11 10.74 8.99
CA LYS A 13 -22.01 11.70 9.06
C LYS A 13 -20.71 10.96 8.80
N ARG A 14 -19.90 11.44 7.84
CA ARG A 14 -18.55 10.92 7.58
C ARG A 14 -17.75 10.86 8.88
N GLN A 15 -17.04 9.77 9.08
CA GLN A 15 -16.19 9.59 10.24
C GLN A 15 -14.94 10.49 10.13
N PRO A 16 -14.54 11.21 11.18
CA PRO A 16 -13.34 12.04 11.12
C PRO A 16 -12.07 11.18 11.08
N VAL A 17 -11.08 11.62 10.30
CA VAL A 17 -9.77 10.96 10.21
C VAL A 17 -9.08 10.83 11.58
N SER A 18 -9.40 11.71 12.52
CA SER A 18 -8.87 11.69 13.90
C SER A 18 -9.26 10.44 14.72
N LEU A 19 -10.22 9.63 14.26
CA LEU A 19 -10.51 8.32 14.85
C LEU A 19 -9.43 7.28 14.55
N LEU A 20 -8.64 7.49 13.50
CA LEU A 20 -7.55 6.58 13.16
C LEU A 20 -6.34 6.84 14.06
N LYS A 21 -5.76 5.76 14.55
CA LYS A 21 -4.49 5.83 15.26
C LYS A 21 -3.39 6.31 14.33
N GLN A 22 -2.54 7.19 14.82
CA GLN A 22 -1.32 7.58 14.15
C GLN A 22 -0.16 6.68 14.61
N GLY A 23 0.77 6.40 13.72
CA GLY A 23 1.95 5.62 14.03
C GLY A 23 2.95 6.39 14.92
N SER A 24 3.90 5.67 15.49
CA SER A 24 4.96 6.27 16.29
C SER A 24 5.94 7.07 15.44
N SER A 25 6.43 8.19 15.96
CA SER A 25 7.44 9.07 15.32
C SER A 25 8.88 8.53 15.46
N LEU A 26 9.10 7.21 15.38
CA LEU A 26 10.45 6.65 15.45
C LEU A 26 11.26 7.14 14.24
N SER A 27 12.28 7.96 14.50
CA SER A 27 13.27 8.32 13.50
C SER A 27 14.44 7.36 13.59
N THR A 28 14.89 6.84 12.46
CA THR A 28 16.15 6.07 12.42
C THR A 28 17.31 6.96 12.86
N SER A 29 18.11 6.51 13.82
CA SER A 29 19.24 7.28 14.32
C SER A 29 20.22 7.60 13.19
N LYS A 30 20.59 8.88 13.02
CA LYS A 30 21.60 9.30 12.04
C LYS A 30 22.93 8.54 12.22
N LYS A 31 23.32 8.27 13.46
CA LYS A 31 24.52 7.50 13.77
C LYS A 31 24.45 6.09 13.18
N LEU A 32 23.34 5.38 13.38
CA LEU A 32 23.15 4.04 12.84
C LEU A 32 23.16 4.01 11.31
N LEU A 33 22.58 5.03 10.65
CA LEU A 33 22.61 5.15 9.19
C LEU A 33 24.06 5.31 8.68
N GLN A 34 24.87 6.12 9.35
CA GLN A 34 26.26 6.34 8.99
C GLN A 34 27.15 5.12 9.25
N GLU A 35 26.93 4.41 10.36
CA GLU A 35 27.62 3.15 10.66
C GLU A 35 27.33 2.11 9.57
N THR A 36 26.06 1.86 9.26
CA THR A 36 25.67 0.92 8.20
C THR A 36 26.22 1.34 6.83
N ALA A 37 26.24 2.63 6.52
CA ALA A 37 26.83 3.16 5.28
C ALA A 37 28.32 2.83 5.18
N LYS A 38 29.06 3.02 6.28
CA LYS A 38 30.49 2.72 6.36
C LYS A 38 30.75 1.23 6.19
N ASP A 39 30.01 0.38 6.93
CA ASP A 39 30.15 -1.06 6.87
C ASP A 39 29.86 -1.59 5.45
N LEU A 40 28.81 -1.06 4.79
CA LEU A 40 28.47 -1.40 3.43
C LEU A 40 29.57 -1.01 2.43
N THR A 41 30.11 0.19 2.53
CA THR A 41 31.18 0.67 1.65
C THR A 41 32.45 -0.16 1.84
N GLN A 42 32.79 -0.48 3.08
CA GLN A 42 33.95 -1.33 3.38
C GLN A 42 33.78 -2.72 2.78
N LEU A 43 32.60 -3.34 2.96
CA LEU A 43 32.29 -4.66 2.41
C LEU A 43 32.44 -4.69 0.88
N LEU A 44 31.87 -3.70 0.18
CA LEU A 44 31.97 -3.61 -1.28
C LEU A 44 33.44 -3.52 -1.72
N ASN A 45 34.26 -2.72 -1.04
CA ASN A 45 35.68 -2.61 -1.33
C ASN A 45 36.43 -3.92 -1.09
N GLU A 46 36.15 -4.64 0.01
CA GLU A 46 36.76 -5.96 0.31
C GLU A 46 36.45 -7.00 -0.76
N HIS A 47 35.26 -6.92 -1.37
CA HIS A 47 34.88 -7.75 -2.53
C HIS A 47 35.35 -7.18 -3.88
N GLY A 48 36.18 -6.15 -3.88
CA GLY A 48 36.73 -5.52 -5.07
C GLY A 48 35.71 -4.80 -5.93
N VAL A 49 34.62 -4.32 -5.33
CA VAL A 49 33.62 -3.46 -5.97
C VAL A 49 33.95 -2.01 -5.64
N GLU A 50 34.50 -1.30 -6.64
CA GLU A 50 34.71 0.14 -6.53
C GLU A 50 33.38 0.87 -6.77
N ALA A 51 32.81 1.43 -5.70
CA ALA A 51 31.55 2.14 -5.73
C ALA A 51 31.56 3.31 -4.77
N GLU A 52 30.88 4.39 -5.14
CA GLU A 52 30.67 5.58 -4.30
C GLU A 52 29.25 5.58 -3.76
N LEU A 53 29.09 5.78 -2.44
CA LEU A 53 27.79 5.99 -1.83
C LEU A 53 27.34 7.43 -2.07
N THR A 54 26.37 7.61 -2.96
CA THR A 54 25.90 8.94 -3.39
C THR A 54 24.73 9.46 -2.56
N ASN A 55 23.90 8.56 -2.00
CA ASN A 55 22.73 8.97 -1.24
C ASN A 55 22.28 7.91 -0.24
N VAL A 56 21.60 8.33 0.85
CA VAL A 56 20.95 7.46 1.83
C VAL A 56 19.52 7.93 2.00
N VAL A 57 18.56 7.05 1.68
CA VAL A 57 17.13 7.33 1.78
C VAL A 57 16.53 6.49 2.92
N PRO A 58 16.40 7.06 4.12
CA PRO A 58 15.77 6.37 5.24
C PRO A 58 14.27 6.28 5.04
N GLY A 59 13.72 5.07 5.17
CA GLY A 59 12.29 4.81 5.11
C GLY A 59 11.75 4.21 6.42
N PRO A 60 10.45 3.94 6.49
CA PRO A 60 9.81 3.43 7.71
C PRO A 60 10.21 1.98 8.04
N THR A 61 10.45 1.15 7.05
CA THR A 61 10.76 -0.28 7.22
C THR A 61 12.13 -0.67 6.71
N VAL A 62 12.60 0.01 5.66
CA VAL A 62 13.91 -0.20 5.04
C VAL A 62 14.62 1.13 4.84
N THR A 63 15.95 1.09 4.78
CA THR A 63 16.76 2.22 4.31
C THR A 63 17.40 1.84 3.00
N ARG A 64 17.31 2.71 1.99
CA ARG A 64 17.96 2.51 0.71
C ARG A 64 19.27 3.30 0.67
N TYR A 65 20.37 2.58 0.43
CA TYR A 65 21.68 3.13 0.16
C TYR A 65 21.89 3.14 -1.34
N GLU A 66 22.12 4.31 -1.93
CA GLU A 66 22.29 4.48 -3.38
C GLU A 66 23.77 4.59 -3.68
N ILE A 67 24.26 3.69 -4.53
CA ILE A 67 25.68 3.64 -4.93
C ILE A 67 25.82 3.84 -6.44
N GLU A 68 26.89 4.51 -6.84
CA GLU A 68 27.33 4.58 -8.24
C GLU A 68 28.60 3.77 -8.41
N LEU A 69 28.68 2.99 -9.48
CA LEU A 69 29.82 2.15 -9.75
C LEU A 69 30.90 2.92 -10.50
N ALA A 70 32.18 2.65 -10.18
CA ALA A 70 33.30 3.17 -10.95
C ALA A 70 33.23 2.65 -12.41
N PRO A 71 33.78 3.41 -13.38
CA PRO A 71 33.82 3.00 -14.77
C PRO A 71 34.44 1.60 -14.94
N GLY A 72 33.74 0.72 -15.69
CA GLY A 72 34.20 -0.64 -15.94
C GLY A 72 33.76 -1.70 -14.91
N VAL A 73 33.19 -1.30 -13.78
CA VAL A 73 32.63 -2.24 -12.79
C VAL A 73 31.28 -2.76 -13.28
N LYS A 74 31.11 -4.08 -13.34
CA LYS A 74 29.88 -4.73 -13.79
C LYS A 74 28.82 -4.72 -12.69
N VAL A 75 27.59 -4.37 -13.04
CA VAL A 75 26.42 -4.41 -12.13
C VAL A 75 26.23 -5.80 -11.52
N SER A 76 26.46 -6.87 -12.30
CA SER A 76 26.34 -8.26 -11.83
C SER A 76 27.25 -8.59 -10.65
N LYS A 77 28.40 -7.89 -10.53
CA LYS A 77 29.33 -8.07 -9.40
C LYS A 77 28.69 -7.62 -8.08
N VAL A 78 27.88 -6.57 -8.10
CA VAL A 78 27.13 -6.11 -6.93
C VAL A 78 25.93 -7.02 -6.66
N THR A 79 25.16 -7.35 -7.69
CA THR A 79 23.94 -8.14 -7.50
C THR A 79 24.21 -9.55 -6.99
N SER A 80 25.38 -10.11 -7.26
CA SER A 80 25.79 -11.41 -6.69
C SER A 80 26.12 -11.35 -5.20
N LEU A 81 26.40 -10.17 -4.63
CA LEU A 81 26.79 -10.00 -3.23
C LEU A 81 25.58 -9.84 -2.28
N SER A 82 24.34 -10.01 -2.73
CA SER A 82 23.16 -9.79 -1.88
C SER A 82 23.20 -10.61 -0.58
N HIS A 83 23.61 -11.86 -0.66
CA HIS A 83 23.73 -12.74 0.51
C HIS A 83 24.91 -12.37 1.42
N ASP A 84 26.03 -11.98 0.83
CA ASP A 84 27.22 -11.57 1.58
C ASP A 84 26.95 -10.27 2.34
N ILE A 85 26.26 -9.31 1.71
CA ILE A 85 25.79 -8.07 2.35
C ILE A 85 24.83 -8.38 3.50
N ALA A 86 23.86 -9.26 3.27
CA ALA A 86 22.90 -9.66 4.30
C ALA A 86 23.61 -10.31 5.51
N TYR A 87 24.58 -11.19 5.25
CA TYR A 87 25.37 -11.85 6.28
C TYR A 87 26.22 -10.85 7.07
N ALA A 88 26.97 -10.01 6.41
CA ALA A 88 27.88 -9.06 7.05
C ALA A 88 27.14 -8.00 7.89
N LEU A 89 25.96 -7.57 7.44
CA LEU A 89 25.12 -6.60 8.17
C LEU A 89 24.17 -7.26 9.17
N ALA A 90 24.24 -8.59 9.33
CA ALA A 90 23.39 -9.38 10.20
C ALA A 90 21.88 -9.08 9.99
N THR A 91 21.45 -9.00 8.73
CA THR A 91 20.07 -8.74 8.33
C THR A 91 19.47 -9.96 7.61
N PRO A 92 18.17 -10.25 7.77
CA PRO A 92 17.55 -11.45 7.21
C PRO A 92 17.50 -11.44 5.67
N ASP A 93 17.44 -10.26 5.08
CA ASP A 93 17.34 -10.09 3.63
C ASP A 93 17.85 -8.71 3.20
N VAL A 94 18.40 -8.62 1.98
CA VAL A 94 18.82 -7.39 1.32
C VAL A 94 18.29 -7.40 -0.10
N ARG A 95 17.56 -6.36 -0.47
CA ARG A 95 17.04 -6.22 -1.83
C ARG A 95 17.92 -5.27 -2.63
N LEU A 96 18.31 -5.72 -3.82
CA LEU A 96 19.07 -4.91 -4.76
C LEU A 96 18.18 -4.44 -5.90
N LEU A 97 18.18 -3.13 -6.13
CA LEU A 97 17.48 -2.47 -7.23
C LEU A 97 18.53 -1.96 -8.22
N ALA A 98 18.73 -2.67 -9.31
CA ALA A 98 19.80 -2.41 -10.27
C ALA A 98 19.27 -2.43 -11.71
N PRO A 99 19.18 -1.29 -12.38
CA PRO A 99 19.40 0.07 -11.86
C PRO A 99 18.19 0.63 -11.08
N ILE A 100 18.40 1.73 -10.37
CA ILE A 100 17.28 2.54 -9.88
C ILE A 100 16.59 3.17 -11.09
N PRO A 101 15.25 3.08 -11.22
CA PRO A 101 14.53 3.67 -12.35
C PRO A 101 14.88 5.14 -12.57
N GLY A 102 15.33 5.46 -13.78
CA GLY A 102 15.72 6.81 -14.18
C GLY A 102 17.08 7.31 -13.67
N ARG A 103 17.92 6.42 -13.10
CA ARG A 103 19.27 6.76 -12.61
C ARG A 103 20.30 5.68 -12.96
N SER A 104 21.55 6.09 -13.18
CA SER A 104 22.70 5.20 -13.33
C SER A 104 23.27 4.77 -11.97
N ALA A 105 22.42 4.37 -11.04
CA ALA A 105 22.79 4.01 -9.68
C ALA A 105 22.09 2.69 -9.26
N ILE A 106 22.68 2.02 -8.28
CA ILE A 106 22.13 0.81 -7.66
C ILE A 106 21.61 1.17 -6.28
N GLY A 107 20.38 0.75 -5.98
CA GLY A 107 19.78 0.86 -4.65
C GLY A 107 19.97 -0.42 -3.86
N ILE A 108 20.55 -0.33 -2.68
CA ILE A 108 20.70 -1.42 -1.72
C ILE A 108 19.72 -1.15 -0.58
N GLU A 109 18.63 -1.92 -0.53
CA GLU A 109 17.57 -1.77 0.48
C GLU A 109 17.86 -2.71 1.64
N ILE A 110 18.16 -2.11 2.81
CA ILE A 110 18.51 -2.83 4.03
C ILE A 110 17.36 -2.65 5.04
N PRO A 111 16.81 -3.73 5.61
CA PRO A 111 15.78 -3.66 6.63
C PRO A 111 16.24 -2.89 7.86
N ASN A 112 15.40 -1.97 8.35
CA ASN A 112 15.68 -1.24 9.56
C ASN A 112 15.64 -2.17 10.79
N ARG A 113 16.58 -2.05 11.71
CA ARG A 113 16.57 -2.78 12.98
C ARG A 113 15.33 -2.45 13.82
N GLN A 114 14.89 -1.19 13.79
CA GLN A 114 13.64 -0.72 14.37
C GLN A 114 12.74 -0.26 13.25
N ARG A 115 11.69 -1.03 12.97
CA ARG A 115 10.70 -0.72 11.94
C ARG A 115 9.65 0.21 12.50
N LYS A 116 9.31 1.27 11.76
CA LYS A 116 8.18 2.13 12.08
C LYS A 116 6.88 1.43 11.68
N LEU A 117 5.91 1.39 12.60
CA LEU A 117 4.56 0.97 12.24
C LEU A 117 3.93 2.07 11.37
N VAL A 118 3.59 1.72 10.14
CA VAL A 118 2.85 2.59 9.23
C VAL A 118 1.37 2.42 9.49
N SER A 119 0.69 3.49 9.88
CA SER A 119 -0.75 3.46 10.13
C SER A 119 -1.54 4.12 8.99
N LEU A 120 -2.78 3.70 8.80
CA LEU A 120 -3.67 4.35 7.85
C LEU A 120 -3.93 5.82 8.23
N GLY A 121 -3.93 6.12 9.53
CA GLY A 121 -4.05 7.49 10.04
C GLY A 121 -2.93 8.39 9.54
N ASP A 122 -1.67 7.91 9.53
CA ASP A 122 -0.54 8.69 8.98
C ASP A 122 -0.72 8.99 7.50
N VAL A 123 -1.21 8.01 6.73
CA VAL A 123 -1.42 8.15 5.29
C VAL A 123 -2.54 9.13 4.98
N LEU A 124 -3.71 8.96 5.61
CA LEU A 124 -4.90 9.79 5.33
C LEU A 124 -4.83 11.20 5.91
N SER A 125 -3.99 11.43 6.94
CA SER A 125 -3.73 12.76 7.49
C SER A 125 -2.64 13.54 6.76
N SER A 126 -2.00 12.94 5.75
CA SER A 126 -0.94 13.58 4.97
C SER A 126 -1.45 14.73 4.12
N SER A 127 -0.54 15.65 3.76
CA SER A 127 -0.84 16.74 2.84
C SER A 127 -1.20 16.25 1.44
N GLU A 128 -0.65 15.12 1.02
CA GLU A 128 -0.98 14.45 -0.23
C GLU A 128 -2.42 13.93 -0.23
N ALA A 129 -2.83 13.26 0.84
CA ALA A 129 -4.18 12.74 0.97
C ALA A 129 -5.25 13.83 1.04
N THR A 130 -4.94 14.96 1.69
CA THR A 130 -5.87 16.10 1.80
C THR A 130 -6.08 16.84 0.48
N LYS A 131 -5.08 16.83 -0.40
CA LYS A 131 -5.16 17.43 -1.75
C LYS A 131 -5.99 16.59 -2.72
N LEU A 132 -6.09 15.28 -2.51
CA LEU A 132 -6.82 14.37 -3.37
C LEU A 132 -8.29 14.31 -2.94
N THR A 133 -9.15 15.03 -3.66
CA THR A 133 -10.57 15.19 -3.31
C THR A 133 -11.46 14.08 -3.81
N HIS A 134 -11.01 13.29 -4.80
CA HIS A 134 -11.82 12.20 -5.36
C HIS A 134 -12.21 11.18 -4.29
N PRO A 135 -13.49 10.80 -4.15
CA PRO A 135 -13.98 9.94 -3.07
C PRO A 135 -13.37 8.53 -3.07
N LEU A 136 -12.98 8.03 -4.26
CA LEU A 136 -12.37 6.70 -4.41
C LEU A 136 -10.83 6.70 -4.25
N ASN A 137 -10.22 7.79 -3.77
CA ASN A 137 -8.82 7.77 -3.36
C ASN A 137 -8.66 7.06 -2.02
N VAL A 138 -7.94 5.94 -2.00
CA VAL A 138 -7.71 5.12 -0.80
C VAL A 138 -6.24 5.11 -0.41
N GLY A 139 -5.96 5.04 0.89
CA GLY A 139 -4.61 4.97 1.41
C GLY A 139 -4.04 3.55 1.29
N LEU A 140 -2.86 3.41 0.66
CA LEU A 140 -2.15 2.13 0.57
C LEU A 140 -1.06 1.99 1.65
N GLY A 141 -0.34 3.07 1.96
CA GLY A 141 0.79 3.04 2.87
C GLY A 141 1.81 4.14 2.59
N LEU A 142 3.05 3.89 2.96
CA LEU A 142 4.19 4.76 2.65
C LEU A 142 5.13 4.04 1.68
N ASP A 143 5.74 4.79 0.78
CA ASP A 143 6.83 4.25 -0.03
C ASP A 143 8.12 4.11 0.78
N ILE A 144 9.19 3.63 0.15
CA ILE A 144 10.48 3.43 0.81
C ILE A 144 11.10 4.73 1.34
N ALA A 145 10.73 5.88 0.79
CA ALA A 145 11.17 7.20 1.26
C ALA A 145 10.25 7.78 2.34
N GLY A 146 9.22 7.03 2.77
CA GLY A 146 8.25 7.48 3.75
C GLY A 146 7.17 8.43 3.19
N LYS A 147 7.03 8.53 1.87
CA LYS A 147 5.98 9.35 1.24
C LYS A 147 4.67 8.59 1.17
N PRO A 148 3.54 9.22 1.48
CA PRO A 148 2.23 8.59 1.37
C PRO A 148 1.92 8.14 -0.07
N ARG A 149 1.34 6.95 -0.19
CA ARG A 149 0.86 6.39 -1.46
C ARG A 149 -0.63 6.14 -1.37
N LEU A 150 -1.33 6.77 -2.28
CA LEU A 150 -2.77 6.63 -2.45
C LEU A 150 -3.06 6.03 -3.82
N LEU A 151 -4.20 5.38 -3.93
CA LEU A 151 -4.68 4.75 -5.15
C LEU A 151 -6.09 5.27 -5.45
N ASN A 152 -6.32 5.74 -6.66
CA ASN A 152 -7.66 6.06 -7.13
C ASN A 152 -8.30 4.80 -7.73
N LEU A 153 -9.28 4.23 -7.02
CA LEU A 153 -9.96 3.02 -7.49
C LEU A 153 -10.77 3.23 -8.76
N SER A 154 -11.21 4.46 -9.07
CA SER A 154 -11.98 4.74 -10.28
C SER A 154 -11.17 4.62 -11.58
N GLU A 155 -9.84 4.70 -11.47
CA GLU A 155 -8.92 4.56 -12.62
C GLU A 155 -8.61 3.09 -12.94
N LEU A 156 -9.06 2.17 -12.09
CA LEU A 156 -8.75 0.75 -12.19
C LEU A 156 -10.04 -0.05 -12.43
N PRO A 157 -10.17 -0.74 -13.57
CA PRO A 157 -11.32 -1.60 -13.82
C PRO A 157 -11.35 -2.80 -12.85
N HIS A 158 -10.18 -3.35 -12.53
CA HIS A 158 -9.99 -4.48 -11.61
C HIS A 158 -8.68 -4.33 -10.84
N VAL A 159 -8.65 -4.84 -9.61
CA VAL A 159 -7.43 -4.88 -8.78
C VAL A 159 -7.27 -6.28 -8.21
N LEU A 160 -6.11 -6.87 -8.44
CA LEU A 160 -5.71 -8.12 -7.80
C LEU A 160 -4.70 -7.83 -6.68
N ILE A 161 -5.02 -8.22 -5.45
CA ILE A 161 -4.11 -8.12 -4.31
C ILE A 161 -3.62 -9.53 -3.96
N ALA A 162 -2.35 -9.79 -4.23
CA ALA A 162 -1.73 -11.09 -4.02
C ALA A 162 -0.54 -11.01 -3.04
N GLY A 163 -0.28 -12.11 -2.36
CA GLY A 163 0.86 -12.25 -1.44
C GLY A 163 0.76 -13.55 -0.63
N GLN A 164 1.85 -13.96 -0.05
CA GLN A 164 1.88 -15.14 0.84
C GLN A 164 1.08 -14.87 2.14
N THR A 165 0.84 -15.92 2.91
CA THR A 165 0.20 -15.80 4.22
C THR A 165 1.00 -14.87 5.12
N GLY A 166 0.32 -13.92 5.79
CA GLY A 166 0.99 -12.92 6.64
C GLY A 166 1.59 -11.71 5.90
N ALA A 167 1.52 -11.65 4.56
CA ALA A 167 2.07 -10.54 3.77
C ALA A 167 1.27 -9.22 3.88
N GLY A 168 0.10 -9.23 4.54
CA GLY A 168 -0.71 -8.04 4.74
C GLY A 168 -1.85 -7.83 3.73
N LYS A 169 -2.26 -8.87 2.97
CA LYS A 169 -3.42 -8.78 2.05
C LYS A 169 -4.68 -8.26 2.73
N SER A 170 -5.07 -8.86 3.85
CA SER A 170 -6.25 -8.45 4.62
C SER A 170 -6.10 -7.03 5.18
N SER A 171 -4.90 -6.64 5.60
CA SER A 171 -4.61 -5.28 6.04
C SER A 171 -4.78 -4.27 4.90
N CYS A 172 -4.36 -4.62 3.68
CA CYS A 172 -4.55 -3.78 2.49
C CYS A 172 -6.04 -3.62 2.18
N ILE A 173 -6.83 -4.70 2.18
CA ILE A 173 -8.29 -4.65 1.97
C ILE A 173 -8.95 -3.80 3.05
N ASN A 174 -8.59 -3.99 4.32
CA ASN A 174 -9.11 -3.20 5.42
C ASN A 174 -8.74 -1.70 5.28
N SER A 175 -7.55 -1.38 4.80
CA SER A 175 -7.15 0.01 4.52
C SER A 175 -8.00 0.64 3.43
N ILE A 176 -8.29 -0.11 2.36
CA ILE A 176 -9.16 0.33 1.26
C ILE A 176 -10.57 0.61 1.79
N VAL A 177 -11.18 -0.37 2.45
CA VAL A 177 -12.54 -0.26 2.98
C VAL A 177 -12.64 0.90 3.99
N THR A 178 -11.71 0.96 4.94
CA THR A 178 -11.69 2.04 5.95
C THR A 178 -11.50 3.42 5.31
N SER A 179 -10.66 3.52 4.27
CA SER A 179 -10.50 4.77 3.53
C SER A 179 -11.82 5.22 2.89
N LEU A 180 -12.57 4.31 2.28
CA LEU A 180 -13.88 4.59 1.69
C LEU A 180 -14.87 5.03 2.76
N LEU A 181 -14.97 4.32 3.89
CA LEU A 181 -15.88 4.65 4.99
C LEU A 181 -15.62 6.04 5.59
N ILE A 182 -14.37 6.48 5.63
CA ILE A 182 -14.00 7.80 6.14
C ILE A 182 -14.25 8.91 5.11
N ARG A 183 -14.00 8.63 3.83
CA ARG A 183 -14.01 9.67 2.78
C ARG A 183 -15.34 9.82 2.07
N THR A 184 -16.24 8.85 2.16
CA THR A 184 -17.47 8.79 1.37
C THR A 184 -18.71 8.64 2.23
N ASN A 185 -19.87 8.91 1.63
CA ASN A 185 -21.18 8.59 2.17
C ASN A 185 -21.74 7.36 1.43
N PRO A 186 -22.79 6.72 1.96
CA PRO A 186 -23.47 5.60 1.28
C PRO A 186 -24.05 5.94 -0.10
N ASP A 187 -24.32 7.22 -0.37
CA ASP A 187 -24.81 7.67 -1.68
C ASP A 187 -23.66 7.81 -2.69
N ASP A 188 -22.47 8.16 -2.22
CA ASP A 188 -21.28 8.28 -3.07
C ASP A 188 -20.73 6.91 -3.49
N VAL A 189 -20.71 5.96 -2.54
CA VAL A 189 -20.10 4.64 -2.73
C VAL A 189 -20.97 3.56 -2.10
N LYS A 190 -21.31 2.57 -2.90
CA LYS A 190 -21.99 1.34 -2.47
C LYS A 190 -21.08 0.15 -2.71
N MET A 191 -21.08 -0.79 -1.76
CA MET A 191 -20.17 -1.93 -1.77
C MET A 191 -20.94 -3.24 -1.71
N VAL A 192 -20.45 -4.25 -2.43
CA VAL A 192 -20.79 -5.66 -2.25
C VAL A 192 -19.51 -6.37 -1.79
N MET A 193 -19.59 -7.05 -0.66
CA MET A 193 -18.45 -7.79 -0.11
C MET A 193 -18.74 -9.30 -0.14
N VAL A 194 -17.74 -10.06 -0.57
CA VAL A 194 -17.79 -11.53 -0.61
C VAL A 194 -16.63 -12.10 0.19
N ASP A 195 -16.94 -12.85 1.23
CA ASP A 195 -15.94 -13.50 2.11
C ASP A 195 -16.30 -14.99 2.29
N PRO A 196 -15.89 -15.86 1.35
CA PRO A 196 -16.21 -17.28 1.42
C PRO A 196 -15.55 -17.99 2.61
N LYS A 197 -14.47 -17.43 3.15
CA LYS A 197 -13.77 -17.97 4.32
C LYS A 197 -14.38 -17.54 5.65
N ARG A 198 -15.22 -16.53 5.69
CA ARG A 198 -15.89 -15.97 6.88
C ARG A 198 -14.95 -15.47 7.98
N VAL A 199 -13.76 -14.99 7.61
CA VAL A 199 -12.73 -14.64 8.60
C VAL A 199 -12.21 -13.20 8.49
N GLU A 200 -12.50 -12.50 7.40
CA GLU A 200 -11.86 -11.21 7.14
C GLU A 200 -12.82 -10.03 7.10
N LEU A 201 -14.01 -10.16 6.52
CA LEU A 201 -14.91 -9.05 6.22
C LEU A 201 -16.16 -8.97 7.10
N GLY A 202 -16.40 -9.95 7.96
CA GLY A 202 -17.60 -10.01 8.81
C GLY A 202 -17.83 -8.78 9.70
N GLN A 203 -16.75 -8.08 10.08
CA GLN A 203 -16.81 -6.85 10.86
C GLN A 203 -17.51 -5.68 10.14
N TYR A 204 -17.68 -5.75 8.83
CA TYR A 204 -18.31 -4.69 8.03
C TYR A 204 -19.82 -4.91 7.80
N ASN A 205 -20.45 -5.95 8.36
CA ASN A 205 -21.84 -6.30 8.10
C ASN A 205 -22.88 -5.20 8.35
N ASP A 206 -22.54 -4.27 9.26
CA ASP A 206 -23.49 -3.23 9.67
C ASP A 206 -23.13 -1.84 9.10
N VAL A 207 -22.14 -1.76 8.18
CA VAL A 207 -21.81 -0.48 7.58
C VAL A 207 -22.83 -0.09 6.50
N PRO A 208 -23.28 1.17 6.49
CA PRO A 208 -24.40 1.60 5.62
C PRO A 208 -24.04 1.63 4.12
N HIS A 209 -22.75 1.57 3.77
CA HIS A 209 -22.28 1.48 2.38
C HIS A 209 -22.53 0.10 1.74
N LEU A 210 -22.88 -0.93 2.53
CA LEU A 210 -23.16 -2.25 1.98
C LEU A 210 -24.56 -2.33 1.39
N LEU A 211 -24.67 -2.85 0.17
CA LEU A 211 -25.95 -3.17 -0.47
C LEU A 211 -26.61 -4.40 0.16
N THR A 212 -25.81 -5.30 0.71
CA THR A 212 -26.25 -6.52 1.42
C THR A 212 -25.20 -6.89 2.47
N LYS A 213 -25.58 -7.71 3.45
CA LYS A 213 -24.59 -8.29 4.36
C LYS A 213 -23.49 -9.00 3.60
N VAL A 214 -22.31 -9.11 4.19
CA VAL A 214 -21.16 -9.82 3.61
C VAL A 214 -21.59 -11.24 3.18
N ILE A 215 -21.39 -11.52 1.90
CA ILE A 215 -21.82 -12.78 1.28
C ILE A 215 -20.77 -13.84 1.57
N THR A 216 -21.20 -14.91 2.22
CA THR A 216 -20.31 -16.04 2.59
C THR A 216 -20.61 -17.31 1.79
N ASN A 217 -21.74 -17.35 1.08
CA ASN A 217 -22.16 -18.50 0.28
C ASN A 217 -21.78 -18.28 -1.19
N PRO A 218 -21.02 -19.21 -1.84
CA PRO A 218 -20.59 -19.06 -3.23
C PRO A 218 -21.76 -18.89 -4.23
N LYS A 219 -22.90 -19.57 -4.03
CA LYS A 219 -24.07 -19.42 -4.92
C LYS A 219 -24.63 -18.00 -4.85
N LYS A 220 -24.77 -17.45 -3.63
CA LYS A 220 -25.21 -16.06 -3.45
C LYS A 220 -24.20 -15.05 -4.01
N ALA A 221 -22.91 -15.39 -4.05
CA ALA A 221 -21.90 -14.55 -4.69
C ALA A 221 -22.11 -14.47 -6.21
N VAL A 222 -22.45 -15.60 -6.85
CA VAL A 222 -22.80 -15.61 -8.27
C VAL A 222 -24.02 -14.74 -8.53
N ASP A 223 -25.09 -14.87 -7.71
CA ASP A 223 -26.29 -14.05 -7.85
C ASP A 223 -25.98 -12.56 -7.73
N ALA A 224 -25.12 -12.17 -6.78
CA ALA A 224 -24.72 -10.78 -6.57
C ALA A 224 -23.89 -10.23 -7.75
N LEU A 225 -23.01 -11.05 -8.34
CA LEU A 225 -22.24 -10.66 -9.52
C LEU A 225 -23.16 -10.54 -10.76
N SER A 226 -24.08 -11.45 -10.94
CA SER A 226 -25.10 -11.37 -12.02
C SER A 226 -25.95 -10.12 -11.89
N TRP A 227 -26.35 -9.77 -10.67
CA TRP A 227 -27.05 -8.52 -10.41
C TRP A 227 -26.19 -7.29 -10.77
N ALA A 228 -24.89 -7.31 -10.42
CA ALA A 228 -23.99 -6.20 -10.73
C ALA A 228 -23.82 -5.99 -12.24
N VAL A 229 -23.75 -7.08 -13.02
CA VAL A 229 -23.73 -7.02 -14.50
C VAL A 229 -25.02 -6.41 -15.02
N ALA A 230 -26.19 -6.90 -14.59
CA ALA A 230 -27.46 -6.35 -15.01
C ALA A 230 -27.65 -4.88 -14.64
N GLU A 231 -27.16 -4.44 -13.48
CA GLU A 231 -27.17 -3.02 -13.08
C GLU A 231 -26.22 -2.18 -13.95
N MET A 232 -25.08 -2.73 -14.33
CA MET A 232 -24.16 -2.08 -15.27
C MET A 232 -24.82 -1.87 -16.63
N ASP A 233 -25.45 -2.89 -17.21
CA ASP A 233 -26.16 -2.81 -18.49
C ASP A 233 -27.28 -1.78 -18.42
N ARG A 234 -28.09 -1.80 -17.36
CA ARG A 234 -29.14 -0.78 -17.14
C ARG A 234 -28.59 0.65 -17.12
N ARG A 235 -27.41 0.86 -16.54
CA ARG A 235 -26.77 2.19 -16.53
C ARG A 235 -26.25 2.59 -17.89
N TYR A 236 -25.75 1.66 -18.69
CA TYR A 236 -25.38 1.91 -20.08
C TYR A 236 -26.59 2.36 -20.91
N ASP A 237 -27.74 1.68 -20.76
CA ASP A 237 -28.98 2.06 -21.43
C ASP A 237 -29.39 3.49 -21.05
N LEU A 238 -29.37 3.85 -19.76
CA LEU A 238 -29.70 5.19 -19.29
C LEU A 238 -28.76 6.27 -19.83
N LEU A 239 -27.47 5.96 -19.99
CA LEU A 239 -26.49 6.89 -20.56
C LEU A 239 -26.71 7.05 -22.06
N ALA A 240 -27.12 5.99 -22.76
CA ALA A 240 -27.43 6.02 -24.18
C ALA A 240 -28.72 6.81 -24.48
N ASP A 241 -29.74 6.67 -23.63
CA ASP A 241 -31.03 7.36 -23.76
C ASP A 241 -30.94 8.87 -23.40
N GLY A 242 -29.93 9.25 -22.66
CA GLY A 242 -29.72 10.63 -22.19
C GLY A 242 -28.83 11.51 -23.07
N GLN A 243 -28.48 11.03 -24.28
CA GLN A 243 -27.70 11.80 -25.28
C GLN A 243 -28.57 12.60 -26.25
#